data_816be97e22db3c99f3b7454afecf711c
#
_entry.id   816be97e22db3c99f3b7454afecf711c
#
_cell.length_a   1.000
_cell.length_b   1.000
_cell.length_c   1.000
_cell.angle_alpha   90.00
_cell.angle_beta   90.00
_cell.angle_gamma   90.00
#
_symmetry.space_group_name_H-M   'P 1'
#
loop_
_entity.id
_entity.type
_entity.pdbx_description
1 polymer ?
#
loop_
_entity_poly.entity_id
_entity_poly.type
_entity_poly.pdbx_seq_one_letter_code
_entity_poly.pdbx_strand_id
1 'polypeptide(L)'
;MIQLKQNFQRQQKKLKHFSARMFNASSLILSQKTPFEYIASTEFCKIRYYASPDKKYKEPLVFVAPLAINMDIYDLYPYRSLVKHFQHSGFDVYLVEWKRFNFRHRHLNFLSFIDAAIPQSIETICKHSDSQFISLHGWSMAGVFVTLYTALHS
;
A
#
# COMPACT_ATOMS: atom_id res chain seq x y z
N MET A 1 -6.28 44.12 -20.45
CA MET A 1 -4.86 43.85 -20.12
C MET A 1 -4.70 42.73 -19.09
N ILE A 2 -5.52 42.67 -18.03
CA ILE A 2 -5.45 41.65 -16.96
C ILE A 2 -5.76 40.23 -17.49
N GLN A 3 -6.76 40.03 -18.33
CA GLN A 3 -7.16 38.76 -18.89
C GLN A 3 -6.11 38.13 -19.81
N LEU A 4 -5.36 38.92 -20.56
CA LEU A 4 -4.24 38.46 -21.39
C LEU A 4 -3.07 37.96 -20.54
N LYS A 5 -2.74 38.63 -19.44
CA LYS A 5 -1.71 38.17 -18.49
C LYS A 5 -2.11 36.84 -17.81
N GLN A 6 -3.37 36.70 -17.42
CA GLN A 6 -3.87 35.49 -16.82
C GLN A 6 -3.85 34.30 -17.80
N ASN A 7 -4.24 34.51 -19.05
CA ASN A 7 -4.18 33.50 -20.10
C ASN A 7 -2.73 33.08 -20.40
N PHE A 8 -1.80 34.00 -20.44
CA PHE A 8 -0.39 33.73 -20.67
C PHE A 8 0.23 32.94 -19.52
N GLN A 9 -0.06 33.29 -18.27
CA GLN A 9 0.38 32.54 -17.10
C GLN A 9 -0.22 31.11 -17.06
N ARG A 10 -1.47 30.96 -17.47
CA ARG A 10 -2.13 29.65 -17.56
C ARG A 10 -1.50 28.79 -18.66
N GLN A 11 -1.13 29.37 -19.78
CA GLN A 11 -0.41 28.67 -20.85
C GLN A 11 1.00 28.24 -20.42
N GLN A 12 1.74 29.11 -19.74
CA GLN A 12 3.07 28.77 -19.21
C GLN A 12 3.01 27.67 -18.17
N LYS A 13 2.00 27.67 -17.26
CA LYS A 13 1.78 26.58 -16.31
C LYS A 13 1.49 25.26 -17.03
N LYS A 14 0.64 25.27 -18.07
CA LYS A 14 0.35 24.05 -18.86
C LYS A 14 1.60 23.50 -19.53
N LEU A 15 2.42 24.36 -20.13
CA LEU A 15 3.67 23.96 -20.80
C LEU A 15 4.67 23.37 -19.79
N LYS A 16 4.82 23.99 -18.63
CA LYS A 16 5.68 23.52 -17.54
C LYS A 16 5.22 22.15 -16.99
N HIS A 17 3.90 21.97 -16.84
CA HIS A 17 3.35 20.67 -16.43
C HIS A 17 3.50 19.60 -17.51
N PHE A 18 3.38 19.96 -18.77
CA PHE A 18 3.60 19.06 -19.88
C PHE A 18 5.06 18.60 -19.97
N SER A 19 6.02 19.56 -19.92
CA SER A 19 7.44 19.24 -19.94
C SER A 19 7.85 18.39 -18.71
N ALA A 20 7.34 18.70 -17.52
CA ALA A 20 7.59 17.93 -16.32
C ALA A 20 7.07 16.47 -16.45
N ARG A 21 5.90 16.27 -17.09
CA ARG A 21 5.36 14.92 -17.36
C ARG A 21 6.21 14.16 -18.38
N MET A 22 6.74 14.82 -19.37
CA MET A 22 7.56 14.20 -20.43
C MET A 22 8.97 13.84 -19.96
N PHE A 23 9.61 14.75 -19.19
CA PHE A 23 11.04 14.64 -18.88
C PHE A 23 11.35 14.30 -17.42
N ASN A 24 10.36 14.43 -16.51
CA ASN A 24 10.59 14.20 -15.09
C ASN A 24 9.34 13.69 -14.38
N ALA A 25 8.70 12.66 -14.95
CA ALA A 25 7.48 12.07 -14.40
C ALA A 25 7.66 11.57 -12.95
N SER A 26 8.84 11.06 -12.61
CA SER A 26 9.16 10.57 -11.26
C SER A 26 9.16 11.65 -10.19
N SER A 27 9.50 12.90 -10.54
CA SER A 27 9.46 14.03 -9.59
C SER A 27 8.04 14.49 -9.26
N LEU A 28 7.05 14.12 -10.08
CA LEU A 28 5.64 14.42 -9.88
C LEU A 28 4.94 13.36 -9.02
N ILE A 29 5.59 12.21 -8.80
CA ILE A 29 5.07 11.14 -7.95
C ILE A 29 5.42 11.50 -6.50
N LEU A 30 4.40 11.89 -5.73
CA LEU A 30 4.52 12.23 -4.31
C LEU A 30 4.08 11.09 -3.39
N SER A 31 3.61 9.99 -3.97
CA SER A 31 3.20 8.79 -3.24
C SER A 31 4.39 7.94 -2.80
N GLN A 32 4.16 7.04 -1.85
CA GLN A 32 5.14 6.08 -1.35
C GLN A 32 6.46 6.72 -0.84
N LYS A 33 6.35 7.85 -0.14
CA LYS A 33 7.52 8.57 0.41
C LYS A 33 7.85 8.17 1.84
N THR A 34 6.97 7.45 2.52
CA THR A 34 7.26 6.90 3.84
C THR A 34 8.30 5.78 3.70
N PRO A 35 9.44 5.85 4.39
CA PRO A 35 10.46 4.81 4.32
C PRO A 35 9.92 3.45 4.76
N PHE A 36 10.28 2.41 4.04
CA PHE A 36 9.90 1.03 4.34
C PHE A 36 11.00 0.06 3.93
N GLU A 37 10.90 -1.17 4.40
CA GLU A 37 11.69 -2.29 3.94
C GLU A 37 10.81 -3.45 3.48
N TYR A 38 11.30 -4.27 2.54
CA TYR A 38 10.64 -5.51 2.18
C TYR A 38 11.14 -6.63 3.08
N ILE A 39 10.26 -7.24 3.87
CA ILE A 39 10.62 -8.35 4.76
C ILE A 39 10.41 -9.71 4.09
N ALA A 40 9.58 -9.79 3.05
CA ALA A 40 9.32 -11.01 2.31
C ALA A 40 8.84 -10.73 0.89
N SER A 41 9.05 -11.74 0.02
CA SER A 41 8.50 -11.81 -1.32
C SER A 41 8.06 -13.24 -1.60
N THR A 42 6.76 -13.48 -1.66
CA THR A 42 6.14 -14.78 -1.96
C THR A 42 5.80 -14.89 -3.45
N GLU A 43 5.15 -15.96 -3.86
CA GLU A 43 4.56 -16.08 -5.20
C GLU A 43 3.51 -14.98 -5.45
N PHE A 44 2.67 -14.69 -4.46
CA PHE A 44 1.50 -13.82 -4.56
C PHE A 44 1.82 -12.35 -4.34
N CYS A 45 2.67 -12.04 -3.36
CA CYS A 45 2.83 -10.68 -2.85
C CYS A 45 4.26 -10.39 -2.37
N LYS A 46 4.49 -9.11 -2.12
CA LYS A 46 5.60 -8.60 -1.31
C LYS A 46 5.03 -8.01 -0.03
N ILE A 47 5.77 -8.10 1.05
CA ILE A 47 5.36 -7.54 2.34
C ILE A 47 6.29 -6.38 2.67
N ARG A 48 5.73 -5.18 2.74
CA ARG A 48 6.43 -3.97 3.20
C ARG A 48 6.26 -3.85 4.71
N TYR A 49 7.31 -3.45 5.38
CA TYR A 49 7.33 -3.12 6.80
C TYR A 49 7.68 -1.66 7.00
N TYR A 50 6.92 -0.99 7.83
CA TYR A 50 7.09 0.39 8.23
C TYR A 50 7.22 0.43 9.75
N ALA A 51 8.44 0.56 10.25
CA ALA A 51 8.71 0.60 11.68
C ALA A 51 8.14 1.86 12.32
N SER A 52 7.46 1.72 13.45
CA SER A 52 7.05 2.87 14.25
C SER A 52 8.25 3.54 14.90
N PRO A 53 8.40 4.87 14.83
CA PRO A 53 9.45 5.58 15.54
C PRO A 53 9.26 5.56 17.08
N ASP A 54 8.02 5.35 17.53
CA ASP A 54 7.64 5.28 18.95
C ASP A 54 6.57 4.20 19.10
N LYS A 55 7.00 2.92 19.11
CA LYS A 55 6.10 1.77 19.16
C LYS A 55 5.38 1.70 20.50
N LYS A 56 4.03 1.74 20.45
CA LYS A 56 3.15 1.67 21.63
C LYS A 56 2.34 0.39 21.69
N TYR A 57 2.07 -0.21 20.52
CA TYR A 57 1.25 -1.41 20.40
C TYR A 57 2.10 -2.60 19.98
N LYS A 58 1.93 -3.72 20.67
CA LYS A 58 2.62 -4.96 20.32
C LYS A 58 2.06 -5.54 19.03
N GLU A 59 0.73 -5.52 18.88
CA GLU A 59 0.03 -6.03 17.71
C GLU A 59 0.23 -5.09 16.52
N PRO A 60 0.81 -5.57 15.42
CA PRO A 60 1.00 -4.76 14.23
C PRO A 60 -0.30 -4.54 13.48
N LEU A 61 -0.37 -3.44 12.73
CA LEU A 61 -1.44 -3.15 11.79
C LEU A 61 -1.06 -3.62 10.38
N VAL A 62 -1.88 -4.46 9.79
CA VAL A 62 -1.64 -5.05 8.47
C VAL A 62 -2.66 -4.54 7.46
N PHE A 63 -2.19 -3.81 6.47
CA PHE A 63 -2.99 -3.42 5.31
C PHE A 63 -2.90 -4.49 4.22
N VAL A 64 -4.05 -5.02 3.83
CA VAL A 64 -4.16 -5.90 2.66
C VAL A 64 -4.66 -5.08 1.49
N ALA A 65 -3.90 -5.10 0.41
CA ALA A 65 -4.20 -4.30 -0.76
C ALA A 65 -5.37 -4.85 -1.59
N PRO A 66 -6.17 -4.01 -2.24
CA PRO A 66 -7.05 -4.43 -3.31
C PRO A 66 -6.26 -4.92 -4.53
N LEU A 67 -6.74 -5.96 -5.22
CA LEU A 67 -6.02 -6.57 -6.35
C LEU A 67 -5.78 -5.63 -7.53
N ALA A 68 -6.67 -4.69 -7.76
CA ALA A 68 -6.67 -3.84 -8.95
C ALA A 68 -6.12 -2.43 -8.72
N ILE A 69 -5.66 -2.12 -7.51
CA ILE A 69 -5.26 -0.76 -7.14
C ILE A 69 -3.81 -0.75 -6.68
N ASN A 70 -3.08 0.29 -7.07
CA ASN A 70 -1.72 0.52 -6.61
C ASN A 70 -1.69 0.88 -5.12
N MET A 71 -0.61 0.47 -4.45
CA MET A 71 -0.34 0.74 -3.03
C MET A 71 -0.24 2.22 -2.67
N ASP A 72 -0.13 3.09 -3.66
CA ASP A 72 -0.11 4.54 -3.49
C ASP A 72 -1.25 5.07 -2.63
N ILE A 73 -2.39 4.36 -2.61
CA ILE A 73 -3.56 4.77 -1.81
C ILE A 73 -3.28 4.80 -0.31
N TYR A 74 -2.41 3.94 0.18
CA TYR A 74 -2.04 3.88 1.59
C TYR A 74 -0.94 4.89 1.96
N ASP A 75 -0.17 5.35 0.97
CA ASP A 75 0.90 6.34 1.14
C ASP A 75 0.87 7.37 0.00
N LEU A 76 -0.27 8.08 -0.13
CA LEU A 76 -0.61 8.90 -1.28
C LEU A 76 0.22 10.18 -1.37
N TYR A 77 0.37 10.88 -0.25
CA TYR A 77 1.16 12.12 -0.14
C TYR A 77 1.85 12.19 1.22
N PRO A 78 2.96 12.95 1.36
CA PRO A 78 3.66 13.10 2.63
C PRO A 78 2.79 13.58 3.80
N TYR A 79 1.70 14.31 3.50
CA TYR A 79 0.72 14.84 4.46
C TYR A 79 -0.63 14.09 4.43
N ARG A 80 -0.79 13.09 3.56
CA ARG A 80 -1.96 12.23 3.42
C ARG A 80 -1.52 10.78 3.22
N SER A 81 -0.80 10.27 4.18
CA SER A 81 -0.34 8.89 4.23
C SER A 81 -1.01 8.20 5.41
N LEU A 82 -1.79 7.17 5.12
CA LEU A 82 -2.43 6.34 6.13
C LEU A 82 -1.37 5.53 6.90
N VAL A 83 -0.40 5.00 6.17
CA VAL A 83 0.76 4.31 6.75
C VAL A 83 1.47 5.20 7.76
N LYS A 84 1.85 6.41 7.35
CA LYS A 84 2.55 7.36 8.21
C LYS A 84 1.72 7.76 9.43
N HIS A 85 0.42 7.90 9.26
CA HIS A 85 -0.50 8.22 10.36
C HIS A 85 -0.44 7.14 11.45
N PHE A 86 -0.62 5.87 11.09
CA PHE A 86 -0.59 4.78 12.05
C PHE A 86 0.80 4.52 12.63
N GLN A 87 1.85 4.67 11.82
CA GLN A 87 3.24 4.60 12.26
C GLN A 87 3.52 5.61 13.38
N HIS A 88 3.10 6.88 13.21
CA HIS A 88 3.24 7.91 14.25
C HIS A 88 2.27 7.73 15.42
N SER A 89 1.19 6.97 15.24
CA SER A 89 0.29 6.61 16.34
C SER A 89 0.85 5.50 17.24
N GLY A 90 1.97 4.89 16.85
CA GLY A 90 2.67 3.87 17.63
C GLY A 90 2.49 2.43 17.14
N PHE A 91 1.95 2.23 15.94
CA PHE A 91 1.84 0.91 15.33
C PHE A 91 3.02 0.62 14.39
N ASP A 92 3.59 -0.56 14.48
CA ASP A 92 4.29 -1.14 13.35
C ASP A 92 3.26 -1.46 12.26
N VAL A 93 3.53 -0.99 11.04
CA VAL A 93 2.60 -1.14 9.92
C VAL A 93 3.19 -2.08 8.88
N TYR A 94 2.38 -3.03 8.44
CA TYR A 94 2.71 -3.91 7.33
C TYR A 94 1.74 -3.69 6.17
N LEU A 95 2.24 -3.85 4.95
CA LEU A 95 1.45 -3.71 3.73
C LEU A 95 1.68 -4.93 2.84
N VAL A 96 0.63 -5.71 2.64
CA VAL A 96 0.61 -6.83 1.69
C VAL A 96 0.34 -6.28 0.30
N GLU A 97 1.40 -6.16 -0.49
CA GLU A 97 1.39 -5.66 -1.86
C GLU A 97 1.33 -6.82 -2.84
N TRP A 98 0.22 -6.95 -3.59
CA TRP A 98 0.10 -7.98 -4.61
C TRP A 98 1.08 -7.80 -5.73
N LYS A 99 1.68 -8.89 -6.21
CA LYS A 99 2.46 -8.89 -7.44
C LYS A 99 1.56 -8.67 -8.65
N ARG A 100 2.14 -8.23 -9.74
CA ARG A 100 1.41 -8.16 -11.01
C ARG A 100 1.18 -9.57 -11.53
N PHE A 101 -0.08 -9.96 -11.60
CA PHE A 101 -0.48 -11.24 -12.17
C PHE A 101 -0.51 -11.14 -13.70
N ASN A 102 -0.09 -12.21 -14.36
CA ASN A 102 -0.05 -12.34 -15.81
C ASN A 102 -0.67 -13.69 -16.21
N PHE A 103 -0.62 -14.04 -17.49
CA PHE A 103 -1.21 -15.26 -18.00
C PHE A 103 -0.73 -16.56 -17.34
N ARG A 104 0.48 -16.58 -16.77
CA ARG A 104 1.00 -17.75 -16.02
C ARG A 104 0.24 -18.01 -14.73
N HIS A 105 -0.42 -16.99 -14.19
CA HIS A 105 -1.20 -17.02 -12.94
C HIS A 105 -2.71 -17.30 -13.19
N ARG A 106 -3.09 -17.75 -14.39
CA ARG A 106 -4.49 -18.04 -14.76
C ARG A 106 -5.18 -19.11 -13.90
N HIS A 107 -4.39 -19.91 -13.17
CA HIS A 107 -4.88 -20.92 -12.24
C HIS A 107 -5.31 -20.32 -10.89
N LEU A 108 -4.89 -19.11 -10.58
CA LEU A 108 -5.27 -18.43 -9.36
C LEU A 108 -6.74 -18.04 -9.41
N ASN A 109 -7.43 -18.35 -8.35
CA ASN A 109 -8.83 -18.02 -8.15
C ASN A 109 -9.00 -17.27 -6.82
N PHE A 110 -10.22 -16.94 -6.48
CA PHE A 110 -10.55 -16.19 -5.27
C PHE A 110 -10.05 -16.88 -3.99
N LEU A 111 -10.21 -18.20 -3.90
CA LEU A 111 -9.76 -19.00 -2.75
C LEU A 111 -8.23 -19.01 -2.62
N SER A 112 -7.49 -18.91 -3.72
CA SER A 112 -6.01 -18.84 -3.66
C SER A 112 -5.52 -17.67 -2.82
N PHE A 113 -6.29 -16.57 -2.75
CA PHE A 113 -5.95 -15.41 -1.92
C PHE A 113 -6.33 -15.63 -0.45
N ILE A 114 -7.48 -16.25 -0.19
CA ILE A 114 -8.01 -16.45 1.17
C ILE A 114 -7.29 -17.59 1.88
N ASP A 115 -7.07 -18.71 1.19
CA ASP A 115 -6.58 -19.95 1.79
C ASP A 115 -5.05 -20.12 1.71
N ALA A 116 -4.38 -19.31 0.86
CA ALA A 116 -2.93 -19.40 0.70
C ALA A 116 -2.22 -18.06 0.89
N ALA A 117 -2.54 -17.05 0.10
CA ALA A 117 -1.76 -15.81 0.07
C ALA A 117 -1.85 -15.01 1.39
N ILE A 118 -3.07 -14.86 1.95
CA ILE A 118 -3.28 -14.13 3.21
C ILE A 118 -2.71 -14.93 4.39
N PRO A 119 -3.01 -16.22 4.59
CA PRO A 119 -2.40 -17.00 5.67
C PRO A 119 -0.88 -16.96 5.67
N GLN A 120 -0.24 -17.17 4.51
CA GLN A 120 1.22 -17.10 4.37
C GLN A 120 1.77 -15.72 4.73
N SER A 121 1.07 -14.66 4.33
CA SER A 121 1.46 -13.28 4.67
C SER A 121 1.37 -13.02 6.16
N ILE A 122 0.27 -13.45 6.78
CA ILE A 122 0.03 -13.30 8.22
C ILE A 122 1.07 -14.07 9.03
N GLU A 123 1.35 -15.33 8.68
CA GLU A 123 2.39 -16.13 9.35
C GLU A 123 3.76 -15.45 9.30
N THR A 124 4.12 -14.91 8.12
CA THR A 124 5.37 -14.17 7.93
C THR A 124 5.42 -12.92 8.81
N ILE A 125 4.32 -12.16 8.88
CA ILE A 125 4.22 -10.94 9.67
C ILE A 125 4.26 -11.26 11.16
N CYS A 126 3.55 -12.28 11.62
CA CYS A 126 3.58 -12.74 13.02
C CYS A 126 4.99 -13.11 13.46
N LYS A 127 5.70 -13.86 12.62
CA LYS A 127 7.12 -14.23 12.88
C LYS A 127 8.03 -13.01 12.97
N HIS A 128 7.87 -12.06 12.05
CA HIS A 128 8.71 -10.86 12.00
C HIS A 128 8.43 -9.91 13.16
N SER A 129 7.15 -9.74 13.54
CA SER A 129 6.73 -8.80 14.60
C SER A 129 6.85 -9.36 16.01
N ASP A 130 7.14 -10.66 16.15
CA ASP A 130 7.05 -11.41 17.43
C ASP A 130 5.69 -11.23 18.11
N SER A 131 4.61 -11.23 17.32
CA SER A 131 3.23 -11.12 17.80
C SER A 131 2.36 -12.25 17.30
N GLN A 132 1.56 -12.80 18.20
CA GLN A 132 0.56 -13.83 17.86
C GLN A 132 -0.74 -13.21 17.31
N PHE A 133 -0.95 -11.95 17.55
CA PHE A 133 -2.14 -11.22 17.14
C PHE A 133 -1.76 -10.08 16.21
N ILE A 134 -2.63 -9.81 15.25
CA ILE A 134 -2.50 -8.72 14.29
C ILE A 134 -3.83 -8.00 14.09
N SER A 135 -3.79 -6.73 13.73
CA SER A 135 -4.97 -6.00 13.29
C SER A 135 -4.99 -5.98 11.77
N LEU A 136 -6.02 -6.58 11.15
CA LEU A 136 -6.17 -6.63 9.71
C LEU A 136 -7.05 -5.48 9.21
N HIS A 137 -6.60 -4.81 8.17
CA HIS A 137 -7.37 -3.82 7.42
C HIS A 137 -7.42 -4.21 5.94
N GLY A 138 -8.63 -4.34 5.42
CA GLY A 138 -8.89 -4.52 3.99
C GLY A 138 -9.83 -3.45 3.47
N TRP A 139 -9.57 -2.92 2.28
CA TRP A 139 -10.44 -1.98 1.60
C TRP A 139 -10.95 -2.58 0.28
N SER A 140 -12.23 -2.33 -0.08
CA SER A 140 -12.83 -2.85 -1.31
C SER A 140 -12.74 -4.39 -1.36
N MET A 141 -12.25 -4.97 -2.44
CA MET A 141 -12.09 -6.42 -2.58
C MET A 141 -11.20 -7.04 -1.48
N ALA A 142 -10.17 -6.32 -1.02
CA ALA A 142 -9.37 -6.80 0.10
C ALA A 142 -10.16 -6.85 1.42
N GLY A 143 -11.16 -6.00 1.59
CA GLY A 143 -12.10 -6.10 2.71
C GLY A 143 -12.87 -7.42 2.69
N VAL A 144 -13.33 -7.86 1.51
CA VAL A 144 -13.98 -9.16 1.34
C VAL A 144 -13.02 -10.30 1.68
N PHE A 145 -11.77 -10.25 1.17
CA PHE A 145 -10.75 -11.25 1.46
C PHE A 145 -10.47 -11.37 2.96
N VAL A 146 -10.24 -10.23 3.63
CA VAL A 146 -9.93 -10.19 5.06
C VAL A 146 -11.10 -10.72 5.89
N THR A 147 -12.34 -10.32 5.55
CA THR A 147 -13.54 -10.78 6.26
C THR A 147 -13.73 -12.29 6.11
N LEU A 148 -13.61 -12.82 4.89
CA LEU A 148 -13.74 -14.25 4.65
C LEU A 148 -12.61 -15.04 5.32
N TYR A 149 -11.37 -14.55 5.23
CA TYR A 149 -10.24 -15.16 5.91
C TYR A 149 -10.49 -15.25 7.42
N THR A 150 -10.89 -14.16 8.06
CA THR A 150 -11.15 -14.13 9.50
C THR A 150 -12.29 -15.06 9.89
N ALA A 151 -13.35 -15.15 9.07
CA ALA A 151 -14.47 -16.04 9.34
C ALA A 151 -14.13 -17.53 9.22
N LEU A 152 -13.15 -17.88 8.38
CA LEU A 152 -12.75 -19.28 8.14
C LEU A 152 -11.61 -19.74 9.03
N HIS A 153 -10.84 -18.82 9.60
CA HIS A 153 -9.59 -19.12 10.35
C HIS A 153 -9.57 -18.50 11.77
N SER A 154 -10.74 -18.11 12.30
CA SER A 154 -10.89 -17.60 13.69
C SER A 154 -10.94 -18.72 14.72
#